data_45326553ae7ca47240d4b335bc3975d2
#
_entry.id   45326553ae7ca47240d4b335bc3975d2
#
_cell.length_a   1.000
_cell.length_b   1.000
_cell.length_c   1.000
_cell.angle_alpha   90.00
_cell.angle_beta   90.00
_cell.angle_gamma   90.00
#
_symmetry.space_group_name_H-M   'P 1'
#
loop_
_entity.id
_entity.type
_entity.pdbx_description
1 polymer ?
#
loop_
_entity_poly.entity_id
_entity_poly.type
_entity_poly.pdbx_seq_one_letter_code
_entity_poly.pdbx_strand_id
1 'polypeptide(L)'
;MTIILENISKTYEGKQVLDKLNVEIEDGRCYAFVGPEGSGKTSALRIFMGLEKPDEGKVSRMGDYKYPTLQSAYVSQDGQLNLKKNAIWNVKKVHRWASKGRAIEELSRFIAADKMELPVSELSDVDRRLVELVRAFFVPADFIVLDEPFRGMDDTLKQKVLDYIMSIKGNRPLLIAQRDEEGLEFARKIRL
;
A
#
# COMPACT_ATOMS: atom_id res chain seq x y z
N MET A 1 -7.21 -17.32 -2.72
CA MET A 1 -8.22 -16.23 -2.77
C MET A 1 -8.07 -15.52 -4.09
N THR A 2 -9.17 -15.17 -4.74
CA THR A 2 -9.17 -14.38 -5.98
C THR A 2 -10.15 -13.22 -5.83
N ILE A 3 -9.72 -12.01 -6.20
CA ILE A 3 -10.58 -10.83 -6.25
C ILE A 3 -10.62 -10.34 -7.69
N ILE A 4 -11.83 -10.16 -8.21
CA ILE A 4 -12.05 -9.80 -9.60
C ILE A 4 -12.74 -8.44 -9.65
N LEU A 5 -12.12 -7.50 -10.35
CA LEU A 5 -12.71 -6.24 -10.75
C LEU A 5 -13.27 -6.43 -12.16
N GLU A 6 -14.58 -6.27 -12.33
CA GLU A 6 -15.26 -6.49 -13.61
C GLU A 6 -15.89 -5.20 -14.12
N ASN A 7 -15.44 -4.73 -15.29
CA ASN A 7 -15.97 -3.53 -15.98
C ASN A 7 -16.05 -2.29 -15.07
N ILE A 8 -15.05 -2.08 -14.23
CA ILE A 8 -15.01 -0.97 -13.28
C ILE A 8 -14.84 0.35 -14.02
N SER A 9 -15.85 1.22 -13.91
CA SER A 9 -15.78 2.60 -14.39
C SER A 9 -15.90 3.58 -13.22
N LYS A 10 -15.18 4.70 -13.31
CA LYS A 10 -15.19 5.77 -12.31
C LYS A 10 -15.01 7.14 -12.93
N THR A 11 -15.83 8.09 -12.51
CA THR A 11 -15.84 9.47 -13.00
C THR A 11 -15.82 10.42 -11.81
N TYR A 12 -15.03 11.49 -11.89
CA TYR A 12 -15.02 12.59 -10.94
C TYR A 12 -15.22 13.90 -11.70
N GLU A 13 -16.20 14.70 -11.29
CA GLU A 13 -16.47 16.03 -11.88
C GLU A 13 -16.55 16.01 -13.42
N GLY A 14 -17.13 14.96 -13.98
CA GLY A 14 -17.26 14.77 -15.43
C GLY A 14 -16.03 14.20 -16.13
N LYS A 15 -14.91 14.00 -15.43
CA LYS A 15 -13.72 13.34 -15.99
C LYS A 15 -13.72 11.87 -15.63
N GLN A 16 -13.80 11.00 -16.63
CA GLN A 16 -13.67 9.55 -16.47
C GLN A 16 -12.19 9.21 -16.19
N VAL A 17 -11.93 8.56 -15.05
CA VAL A 17 -10.58 8.14 -14.62
C VAL A 17 -10.38 6.62 -14.73
N LEU A 18 -11.47 5.85 -14.71
CA LEU A 18 -11.43 4.41 -15.01
C LEU A 18 -12.52 4.11 -16.04
N ASP A 19 -12.16 3.37 -17.09
CA ASP A 19 -13.07 2.94 -18.15
C ASP A 19 -13.04 1.42 -18.29
N LYS A 20 -14.09 0.75 -17.79
CA LYS A 20 -14.30 -0.70 -17.87
C LYS A 20 -13.06 -1.52 -17.49
N LEU A 21 -12.35 -1.10 -16.43
CA LEU A 21 -11.19 -1.79 -15.92
C LEU A 21 -11.54 -3.22 -15.51
N ASN A 22 -10.80 -4.19 -16.04
CA ASN A 22 -10.92 -5.60 -15.71
C ASN A 22 -9.59 -6.11 -15.18
N VAL A 23 -9.58 -6.57 -13.92
CA VAL A 23 -8.38 -7.08 -13.24
C VAL A 23 -8.75 -8.25 -12.34
N GLU A 24 -7.94 -9.30 -12.41
CA GLU A 24 -8.01 -10.44 -11.51
C GLU A 24 -6.77 -10.45 -10.61
N ILE A 25 -6.99 -10.45 -9.29
CA ILE A 25 -5.97 -10.43 -8.25
C ILE A 25 -5.95 -11.77 -7.53
N GLU A 26 -4.82 -12.48 -7.61
CA GLU A 26 -4.62 -13.82 -7.06
C GLU A 26 -3.62 -13.80 -5.90
N ASP A 27 -3.73 -14.76 -4.99
CA ASP A 27 -2.74 -14.98 -3.93
C ASP A 27 -1.32 -15.17 -4.48
N GLY A 28 -0.34 -14.69 -3.74
CA GLY A 28 1.08 -14.79 -4.06
C GLY A 28 1.57 -13.85 -5.16
N ARG A 29 0.67 -13.27 -5.95
CA ARG A 29 1.02 -12.42 -7.10
C ARG A 29 1.28 -10.98 -6.70
N CYS A 30 2.04 -10.30 -7.58
CA CYS A 30 2.30 -8.86 -7.48
C CYS A 30 1.71 -8.15 -8.70
N TYR A 31 1.09 -7.00 -8.47
CA TYR A 31 0.42 -6.19 -9.49
C TYR A 31 0.90 -4.73 -9.40
N ALA A 32 1.17 -4.12 -10.54
CA ALA A 32 1.56 -2.73 -10.64
C ALA A 32 0.54 -1.96 -11.48
N PHE A 33 -0.19 -1.05 -10.84
CA PHE A 33 -1.06 -0.07 -11.50
C PHE A 33 -0.19 1.11 -11.93
N VAL A 34 0.03 1.26 -13.22
CA VAL A 34 0.98 2.22 -13.79
C VAL A 34 0.26 3.24 -14.66
N GLY A 35 0.63 4.50 -14.53
CA GLY A 35 0.08 5.57 -15.33
C GLY A 35 0.37 6.95 -14.75
N PRO A 36 0.09 8.02 -15.51
CA PRO A 36 0.33 9.39 -15.08
C PRO A 36 -0.52 9.78 -13.87
N GLU A 37 -0.24 10.93 -13.30
CA GLU A 37 -1.08 11.50 -12.25
C GLU A 37 -2.50 11.74 -12.78
N GLY A 38 -3.51 11.37 -11.96
CA GLY A 38 -4.93 11.49 -12.34
C GLY A 38 -5.44 10.41 -13.29
N SER A 39 -4.66 9.33 -13.57
CA SER A 39 -5.12 8.19 -14.40
C SER A 39 -6.02 7.20 -13.67
N GLY A 40 -6.37 7.42 -12.40
CA GLY A 40 -7.29 6.55 -11.66
C GLY A 40 -6.62 5.44 -10.81
N LYS A 41 -5.30 5.39 -10.69
CA LYS A 41 -4.57 4.38 -9.90
C LYS A 41 -5.07 4.27 -8.46
N THR A 42 -5.11 5.40 -7.74
CA THR A 42 -5.63 5.47 -6.38
C THR A 42 -7.09 5.02 -6.29
N SER A 43 -7.93 5.43 -7.26
CA SER A 43 -9.33 5.02 -7.32
C SER A 43 -9.47 3.51 -7.52
N ALA A 44 -8.68 2.92 -8.42
CA ALA A 44 -8.66 1.47 -8.64
C ALA A 44 -8.28 0.72 -7.34
N LEU A 45 -7.24 1.18 -6.63
CA LEU A 45 -6.84 0.59 -5.35
C LEU A 45 -7.92 0.76 -4.27
N ARG A 46 -8.57 1.94 -4.17
CA ARG A 46 -9.63 2.20 -3.19
C ARG A 46 -10.88 1.37 -3.47
N ILE A 47 -11.25 1.21 -4.74
CA ILE A 47 -12.36 0.35 -5.17
C ILE A 47 -12.04 -1.12 -4.85
N PHE A 48 -10.83 -1.58 -5.15
CA PHE A 48 -10.36 -2.92 -4.78
C PHE A 48 -10.51 -3.19 -3.27
N MET A 49 -10.11 -2.25 -2.43
CA MET A 49 -10.23 -2.36 -0.97
C MET A 49 -11.66 -2.20 -0.45
N GLY A 50 -12.61 -1.76 -1.28
CA GLY A 50 -13.98 -1.44 -0.87
C GLY A 50 -14.11 -0.11 -0.10
N LEU A 51 -13.08 0.73 -0.15
CA LEU A 51 -13.09 2.08 0.43
C LEU A 51 -13.85 3.08 -0.44
N GLU A 52 -14.08 2.71 -1.70
CA GLU A 52 -14.82 3.50 -2.67
C GLU A 52 -15.68 2.60 -3.54
N LYS A 53 -16.84 3.09 -3.98
CA LYS A 53 -17.73 2.37 -4.92
C LYS A 53 -17.40 2.80 -6.35
N PRO A 54 -17.35 1.86 -7.29
CA PRO A 54 -17.34 2.21 -8.72
C PRO A 54 -18.70 2.82 -9.12
N ASP A 55 -18.70 3.58 -10.22
CA ASP A 55 -19.96 4.08 -10.80
C ASP A 55 -20.64 2.98 -11.65
N GLU A 56 -19.81 2.14 -12.30
CA GLU A 56 -20.26 0.94 -13.02
C GLU A 56 -19.33 -0.22 -12.74
N GLY A 57 -19.86 -1.44 -12.97
CA GLY A 57 -19.11 -2.67 -12.74
C GLY A 57 -19.27 -3.21 -11.33
N LYS A 58 -18.52 -4.24 -11.02
CA LYS A 58 -18.58 -4.90 -9.69
C LYS A 58 -17.22 -5.45 -9.27
N VAL A 59 -17.03 -5.56 -7.95
CA VAL A 59 -15.91 -6.28 -7.34
C VAL A 59 -16.43 -7.58 -6.77
N SER A 60 -15.95 -8.69 -7.32
CA SER A 60 -16.31 -10.05 -6.90
C SER A 60 -15.16 -10.67 -6.14
N ARG A 61 -15.49 -11.45 -5.11
CA ARG A 61 -14.51 -12.15 -4.27
C ARG A 61 -14.79 -13.64 -4.34
N MET A 62 -13.79 -14.44 -4.73
CA MET A 62 -13.91 -15.88 -4.87
C MET A 62 -12.94 -16.59 -3.91
N GLY A 63 -13.42 -17.57 -3.17
CA GLY A 63 -12.63 -18.39 -2.23
C GLY A 63 -13.33 -18.58 -0.89
N ASP A 64 -12.78 -19.47 -0.06
CA ASP A 64 -13.26 -19.72 1.29
C ASP A 64 -12.81 -18.59 2.21
N TYR A 65 -13.74 -17.74 2.58
CA TYR A 65 -13.47 -16.65 3.51
C TYR A 65 -13.78 -17.08 4.95
N LYS A 66 -12.75 -17.15 5.78
CA LYS A 66 -12.92 -17.31 7.23
C LYS A 66 -13.52 -16.07 7.90
N TYR A 67 -13.43 -14.91 7.25
CA TYR A 67 -13.83 -13.64 7.84
C TYR A 67 -14.65 -12.81 6.83
N PRO A 68 -15.71 -12.14 7.28
CA PRO A 68 -16.60 -11.37 6.39
C PRO A 68 -15.94 -10.10 5.81
N THR A 69 -14.84 -9.64 6.40
CA THR A 69 -14.12 -8.45 5.97
C THR A 69 -12.65 -8.75 5.74
N LEU A 70 -12.17 -8.47 4.53
CA LEU A 70 -10.75 -8.53 4.20
C LEU A 70 -10.05 -7.27 4.70
N GLN A 71 -8.85 -7.46 5.27
CA GLN A 71 -8.03 -6.35 5.76
C GLN A 71 -6.86 -6.08 4.82
N SER A 72 -6.59 -4.81 4.57
CA SER A 72 -5.44 -4.38 3.78
C SER A 72 -4.37 -3.73 4.65
N ALA A 73 -3.11 -4.10 4.42
CA ALA A 73 -1.97 -3.29 4.81
C ALA A 73 -1.86 -2.16 3.78
N TYR A 74 -2.38 -0.98 4.11
CA TYR A 74 -2.48 0.13 3.17
C TYR A 74 -1.53 1.27 3.50
N VAL A 75 -0.73 1.66 2.51
CA VAL A 75 0.04 2.92 2.51
C VAL A 75 -0.61 3.84 1.50
N SER A 76 -1.28 4.88 1.99
CA SER A 76 -1.95 5.88 1.16
C SER A 76 -0.97 6.94 0.65
N GLN A 77 -1.34 7.60 -0.45
CA GLN A 77 -0.54 8.69 -1.00
C GLN A 77 -0.38 9.86 -0.01
N ASP A 78 -1.45 10.20 0.72
CA ASP A 78 -1.50 11.37 1.62
C ASP A 78 -0.96 11.11 3.03
N GLY A 79 -0.63 9.84 3.34
CA GLY A 79 -0.17 9.44 4.65
C GLY A 79 -1.27 9.33 5.71
N GLN A 80 -0.96 8.63 6.80
CA GLN A 80 -1.90 8.39 7.91
C GLN A 80 -1.21 8.45 9.29
N LEU A 81 -0.07 9.12 9.39
CA LEU A 81 0.67 9.22 10.64
C LEU A 81 0.10 10.31 11.55
N ASN A 82 0.14 10.04 12.86
CA ASN A 82 -0.06 11.10 13.84
C ASN A 82 1.23 11.92 13.95
N LEU A 83 1.22 13.10 13.36
CA LEU A 83 2.40 13.97 13.26
C LEU A 83 2.96 14.42 14.61
N LYS A 84 2.14 14.47 15.68
CA LYS A 84 2.54 14.86 17.03
C LYS A 84 3.20 13.72 17.82
N LYS A 85 3.22 12.51 17.28
CA LYS A 85 3.79 11.32 17.92
C LYS A 85 5.02 10.85 17.17
N ASN A 86 5.90 10.12 17.87
CA ASN A 86 7.10 9.56 17.28
C ASN A 86 6.82 8.33 16.40
N ALA A 87 7.84 7.87 15.66
CA ALA A 87 7.73 6.73 14.75
C ALA A 87 7.31 5.45 15.48
N ILE A 88 7.89 5.17 16.64
CA ILE A 88 7.61 3.96 17.43
C ILE A 88 6.14 3.92 17.85
N TRP A 89 5.59 5.04 18.30
CA TRP A 89 4.18 5.14 18.68
C TRP A 89 3.27 4.88 17.47
N ASN A 90 3.56 5.49 16.31
CA ASN A 90 2.76 5.34 15.11
C ASN A 90 2.71 3.89 14.62
N VAL A 91 3.84 3.18 14.64
CA VAL A 91 3.92 1.76 14.27
C VAL A 91 3.18 0.90 15.28
N LYS A 92 3.40 1.11 16.58
CA LYS A 92 2.83 0.28 17.63
C LYS A 92 1.32 0.43 17.76
N LYS A 93 0.76 1.62 17.48
CA LYS A 93 -0.66 1.94 17.70
C LYS A 93 -1.62 1.13 16.82
N VAL A 94 -1.18 0.63 15.68
CA VAL A 94 -2.06 -0.04 14.70
C VAL A 94 -2.44 -1.46 15.11
N HIS A 95 -1.66 -2.07 15.99
CA HIS A 95 -1.95 -3.44 16.43
C HIS A 95 -1.78 -3.60 17.94
N ARG A 96 -2.84 -4.09 18.60
CA ARG A 96 -2.93 -4.23 20.06
C ARG A 96 -1.75 -5.01 20.67
N TRP A 97 -1.25 -6.01 19.96
CA TRP A 97 -0.20 -6.92 20.42
C TRP A 97 1.19 -6.55 19.90
N ALA A 98 1.34 -5.42 19.20
CA ALA A 98 2.63 -4.97 18.72
C ALA A 98 3.54 -4.60 19.89
N SER A 99 4.67 -5.30 20.04
CA SER A 99 5.66 -4.96 21.05
C SER A 99 6.48 -3.73 20.64
N LYS A 100 6.94 -2.94 21.63
CA LYS A 100 7.84 -1.81 21.39
C LYS A 100 9.17 -2.28 20.77
N GLY A 101 9.70 -3.41 21.25
CA GLY A 101 10.96 -3.96 20.75
C GLY A 101 10.89 -4.33 19.26
N ARG A 102 9.83 -5.02 18.83
CA ARG A 102 9.63 -5.34 17.42
C ARG A 102 9.45 -4.08 16.56
N ALA A 103 8.73 -3.07 17.06
CA ALA A 103 8.58 -1.83 16.33
C ALA A 103 9.93 -1.12 16.12
N ILE A 104 10.79 -1.07 17.13
CA ILE A 104 12.14 -0.53 17.04
C ILE A 104 12.99 -1.35 16.06
N GLU A 105 12.96 -2.67 16.16
CA GLU A 105 13.71 -3.58 15.28
C GLU A 105 13.38 -3.33 13.80
N GLU A 106 12.09 -3.30 13.45
CA GLU A 106 11.68 -3.08 12.06
C GLU A 106 11.97 -1.66 11.58
N LEU A 107 11.78 -0.64 12.42
CA LEU A 107 12.13 0.74 12.10
C LEU A 107 13.64 0.91 11.92
N SER A 108 14.49 0.22 12.71
CA SER A 108 15.94 0.35 12.64
C SER A 108 16.54 -0.08 11.29
N ARG A 109 15.77 -0.81 10.49
CA ARG A 109 16.15 -1.13 9.12
C ARG A 109 16.28 0.11 8.23
N PHE A 110 15.55 1.19 8.55
CA PHE A 110 15.38 2.36 7.70
C PHE A 110 15.67 3.68 8.41
N ILE A 111 15.36 3.79 9.69
CA ILE A 111 15.36 5.02 10.48
C ILE A 111 16.46 4.95 11.54
N ALA A 112 17.28 5.99 11.63
CA ALA A 112 18.29 6.11 12.68
C ALA A 112 17.66 6.23 14.07
N ALA A 113 18.34 5.71 15.11
CA ALA A 113 17.77 5.58 16.45
C ALA A 113 17.34 6.93 17.05
N ASP A 114 18.13 7.98 16.85
CA ASP A 114 17.85 9.35 17.30
C ASP A 114 16.58 9.92 16.66
N LYS A 115 16.33 9.62 15.39
CA LYS A 115 15.12 10.04 14.67
C LYS A 115 13.85 9.32 15.11
N MET A 116 13.95 8.09 15.62
CA MET A 116 12.78 7.30 16.00
C MET A 116 11.98 7.90 17.16
N GLU A 117 12.64 8.66 18.04
CA GLU A 117 12.01 9.28 19.21
C GLU A 117 11.48 10.70 18.91
N LEU A 118 11.84 11.30 17.78
CA LEU A 118 11.34 12.60 17.35
C LEU A 118 9.86 12.51 16.94
N PRO A 119 9.07 13.58 17.12
CA PRO A 119 7.78 13.71 16.50
C PRO A 119 7.89 13.52 14.98
N VAL A 120 6.94 12.80 14.39
CA VAL A 120 6.96 12.52 12.95
C VAL A 120 6.91 13.80 12.10
N SER A 121 6.37 14.90 12.66
CA SER A 121 6.40 16.23 12.02
C SER A 121 7.83 16.75 11.76
N GLU A 122 8.82 16.29 12.51
CA GLU A 122 10.23 16.70 12.39
C GLU A 122 11.05 15.79 11.45
N LEU A 123 10.46 14.69 10.99
CA LEU A 123 11.08 13.77 10.05
C LEU A 123 10.95 14.29 8.60
N SER A 124 11.90 13.89 7.75
CA SER A 124 11.79 14.12 6.31
C SER A 124 10.57 13.40 5.71
N ASP A 125 10.12 13.80 4.52
CA ASP A 125 9.02 13.13 3.82
C ASP A 125 9.35 11.66 3.54
N VAL A 126 10.61 11.38 3.19
CA VAL A 126 11.09 10.01 2.97
C VAL A 126 11.06 9.21 4.27
N ASP A 127 11.58 9.75 5.39
CA ASP A 127 11.54 9.07 6.68
C ASP A 127 10.08 8.81 7.11
N ARG A 128 9.16 9.76 6.90
CA ARG A 128 7.74 9.57 7.17
C ARG A 128 7.14 8.44 6.33
N ARG A 129 7.47 8.38 5.04
CA ARG A 129 7.02 7.30 4.16
C ARG A 129 7.54 5.94 4.60
N LEU A 130 8.78 5.86 5.08
CA LEU A 130 9.35 4.62 5.65
C LEU A 130 8.62 4.19 6.93
N VAL A 131 8.27 5.14 7.81
CA VAL A 131 7.45 4.85 8.99
C VAL A 131 6.07 4.32 8.60
N GLU A 132 5.43 4.86 7.57
CA GLU A 132 4.15 4.37 7.05
C GLU A 132 4.23 2.96 6.50
N LEU A 133 5.28 2.66 5.74
CA LEU A 133 5.54 1.32 5.24
C LEU A 133 5.68 0.32 6.38
N VAL A 134 6.56 0.58 7.34
CA VAL A 134 6.72 -0.30 8.51
C VAL A 134 5.40 -0.44 9.26
N ARG A 135 4.68 0.66 9.49
CA ARG A 135 3.37 0.66 10.17
C ARG A 135 2.35 -0.22 9.48
N ALA A 136 2.26 -0.16 8.14
CA ALA A 136 1.31 -0.96 7.37
C ALA A 136 1.53 -2.47 7.57
N PHE A 137 2.77 -2.91 7.67
CA PHE A 137 3.10 -4.32 7.87
C PHE A 137 2.90 -4.82 9.31
N PHE A 138 2.62 -3.93 10.26
CA PHE A 138 2.19 -4.30 11.61
C PHE A 138 0.70 -4.63 11.70
N VAL A 139 -0.08 -4.30 10.69
CA VAL A 139 -1.50 -4.68 10.61
C VAL A 139 -1.60 -6.11 10.09
N PRO A 140 -2.32 -7.02 10.78
CA PRO A 140 -2.70 -8.29 10.18
C PRO A 140 -3.53 -8.01 8.93
N ALA A 141 -3.08 -8.50 7.79
CA ALA A 141 -3.71 -8.15 6.52
C ALA A 141 -3.70 -9.33 5.55
N ASP A 142 -4.76 -9.41 4.75
CA ASP A 142 -4.94 -10.42 3.69
C ASP A 142 -4.22 -10.01 2.41
N PHE A 143 -4.04 -8.70 2.17
CA PHE A 143 -3.28 -8.15 1.04
C PHE A 143 -2.55 -6.86 1.40
N ILE A 144 -1.61 -6.50 0.56
CA ILE A 144 -0.75 -5.32 0.71
C ILE A 144 -1.07 -4.37 -0.44
N VAL A 145 -1.40 -3.12 -0.11
CA VAL A 145 -1.74 -2.07 -1.07
C VAL A 145 -0.88 -0.85 -0.80
N LEU A 146 -0.08 -0.47 -1.79
CA LEU A 146 0.89 0.61 -1.69
C LEU A 146 0.63 1.66 -2.78
N ASP A 147 0.30 2.87 -2.38
CA ASP A 147 0.04 3.98 -3.30
C ASP A 147 1.21 4.95 -3.28
N GLU A 148 1.96 5.02 -4.39
CA GLU A 148 3.19 5.81 -4.58
C GLU A 148 4.22 5.56 -3.44
N PRO A 149 4.55 4.29 -3.09
CA PRO A 149 5.32 3.99 -1.89
C PRO A 149 6.76 4.50 -1.93
N PHE A 150 7.34 4.67 -3.11
CA PHE A 150 8.76 5.02 -3.31
C PHE A 150 9.01 6.50 -3.59
N ARG A 151 7.98 7.33 -3.42
CA ARG A 151 8.08 8.76 -3.70
C ARG A 151 9.20 9.42 -2.89
N GLY A 152 10.14 10.08 -3.60
CA GLY A 152 11.27 10.79 -2.99
C GLY A 152 12.45 9.92 -2.58
N MET A 153 12.40 8.61 -2.83
CA MET A 153 13.52 7.69 -2.56
C MET A 153 14.47 7.64 -3.77
N ASP A 154 15.76 7.50 -3.50
CA ASP A 154 16.74 7.12 -4.51
C ASP A 154 16.64 5.61 -4.82
N ASP A 155 17.33 5.15 -5.88
CA ASP A 155 17.26 3.76 -6.34
C ASP A 155 17.77 2.77 -5.29
N THR A 156 18.79 3.15 -4.50
CA THR A 156 19.37 2.30 -3.45
C THR A 156 18.33 2.05 -2.34
N LEU A 157 17.69 3.11 -1.88
CA LEU A 157 16.67 3.02 -0.84
C LEU A 157 15.41 2.32 -1.38
N LYS A 158 15.00 2.62 -2.63
CA LYS A 158 13.88 1.94 -3.30
C LYS A 158 14.10 0.42 -3.33
N GLN A 159 15.30 -0.03 -3.76
CA GLN A 159 15.63 -1.45 -3.79
C GLN A 159 15.59 -2.08 -2.38
N LYS A 160 16.17 -1.41 -1.38
CA LYS A 160 16.14 -1.87 0.01
C LYS A 160 14.71 -2.03 0.56
N VAL A 161 13.82 -1.09 0.22
CA VAL A 161 12.41 -1.14 0.60
C VAL A 161 11.69 -2.28 -0.13
N LEU A 162 11.96 -2.48 -1.42
CA LEU A 162 11.40 -3.59 -2.19
C LEU A 162 11.82 -4.95 -1.61
N ASP A 163 13.10 -5.13 -1.30
CA ASP A 163 13.61 -6.36 -0.70
C ASP A 163 12.92 -6.64 0.66
N TYR A 164 12.73 -5.60 1.47
CA TYR A 164 12.00 -5.70 2.71
C TYR A 164 10.54 -6.14 2.47
N ILE A 165 9.82 -5.47 1.57
CA ILE A 165 8.43 -5.80 1.23
C ILE A 165 8.34 -7.26 0.79
N MET A 166 9.22 -7.69 -0.12
CA MET A 166 9.23 -9.04 -0.65
C MET A 166 9.55 -10.10 0.42
N SER A 167 10.41 -9.76 1.39
CA SER A 167 10.75 -10.67 2.51
C SER A 167 9.58 -10.92 3.45
N ILE A 168 8.67 -9.93 3.63
CA ILE A 168 7.58 -10.01 4.62
C ILE A 168 6.19 -10.22 4.02
N LYS A 169 6.03 -10.07 2.70
CA LYS A 169 4.70 -10.21 2.07
C LYS A 169 4.13 -11.62 2.20
N GLY A 170 4.98 -12.65 2.24
CA GLY A 170 4.53 -14.04 2.22
C GLY A 170 3.68 -14.34 0.99
N ASN A 171 2.55 -15.04 1.16
CA ASN A 171 1.63 -15.35 0.06
C ASN A 171 0.55 -14.28 -0.16
N ARG A 172 0.65 -13.12 0.49
CA ARG A 172 -0.32 -12.03 0.30
C ARG A 172 -0.15 -11.40 -1.08
N PRO A 173 -1.25 -11.10 -1.80
CA PRO A 173 -1.18 -10.28 -3.01
C PRO A 173 -0.59 -8.90 -2.68
N LEU A 174 0.25 -8.40 -3.57
CA LEU A 174 0.86 -7.06 -3.47
C LEU A 174 0.37 -6.22 -4.64
N LEU A 175 -0.29 -5.10 -4.33
CA LEU A 175 -0.73 -4.11 -5.31
C LEU A 175 0.06 -2.83 -5.09
N ILE A 176 0.75 -2.36 -6.13
CA ILE A 176 1.52 -1.11 -6.09
C ILE A 176 0.96 -0.17 -7.15
N ALA A 177 0.63 1.07 -6.79
CA ALA A 177 0.36 2.14 -7.74
C ALA A 177 1.60 3.03 -7.88
N GLN A 178 2.04 3.29 -9.11
CA GLN A 178 3.20 4.12 -9.41
C GLN A 178 3.06 4.81 -10.78
N ARG A 179 3.82 5.89 -11.00
CA ARG A 179 3.76 6.65 -12.27
C ARG A 179 4.41 5.89 -13.43
N ASP A 180 5.49 5.18 -13.17
CA ASP A 180 6.30 4.45 -14.14
C ASP A 180 6.44 2.97 -13.76
N GLU A 181 7.05 2.18 -14.64
CA GLU A 181 7.23 0.74 -14.46
C GLU A 181 8.60 0.37 -13.87
N GLU A 182 9.44 1.36 -13.62
CA GLU A 182 10.83 1.16 -13.21
C GLU A 182 10.93 0.47 -11.85
N GLY A 183 11.72 -0.61 -11.80
CA GLY A 183 11.91 -1.45 -10.61
C GLY A 183 10.70 -2.30 -10.23
N LEU A 184 9.69 -2.45 -11.10
CA LEU A 184 8.51 -3.26 -10.88
C LEU A 184 8.41 -4.46 -11.84
N GLU A 185 9.53 -4.95 -12.39
CA GLU A 185 9.58 -6.04 -13.36
C GLU A 185 8.96 -7.33 -12.84
N PHE A 186 8.98 -7.54 -11.53
CA PHE A 186 8.39 -8.70 -10.83
C PHE A 186 6.86 -8.69 -10.81
N ALA A 187 6.21 -7.56 -11.11
CA ALA A 187 4.77 -7.39 -11.01
C ALA A 187 4.07 -7.42 -12.38
N ARG A 188 2.85 -7.97 -12.42
CA ARG A 188 1.96 -7.85 -13.59
C ARG A 188 1.52 -6.40 -13.75
N LYS A 189 1.79 -5.81 -14.91
CA LYS A 189 1.47 -4.41 -15.20
C LYS A 189 0.00 -4.24 -15.60
N ILE A 190 -0.65 -3.25 -15.00
CA ILE A 190 -1.98 -2.76 -15.33
C ILE A 190 -1.81 -1.28 -15.66
N ARG A 191 -1.85 -0.95 -16.95
CA ARG A 191 -1.67 0.42 -17.43
C ARG A 191 -3.01 1.14 -17.44
N LEU A 192 -3.03 2.36 -16.86
CA LEU A 192 -4.20 3.22 -16.73
C LEU A 192 -3.99 4.57 -17.42
#